data_d1495937e30ab7113fef331838bcac99
#
_entry.id   d1495937e30ab7113fef331838bcac99
#
_cell.length_a   1.000
_cell.length_b   1.000
_cell.length_c   1.000
_cell.angle_alpha   90.00
_cell.angle_beta   90.00
_cell.angle_gamma   90.00
#
_symmetry.space_group_name_H-M   'P 1'
#
loop_
_entity.id
_entity.type
_entity.pdbx_description
1 polymer ?
#
loop_
_entity_poly.entity_id
_entity_poly.type
_entity_poly.pdbx_seq_one_letter_code
_entity_poly.pdbx_strand_id
1 'polypeptide(L)'
;MLQFLFFCLTFALAKDENALNLIIDIGNTMAKVALFNGGEMVEVLTESNQSLDCLKALCSKYPVEQGIVATVIALSERVLADLAALPFPLLWLNHQTPLPVVNLYETPETLGYDRMAAAVGANEQFPHRDVLVIDAGTCITYEFIDSKGQYHGGNISPGMQMRFKAL
;
A
#
# COMPACT_ATOMS: atom_id res chain seq x y z
N MET A 1 1.20 -6.30 2.55
CA MET A 1 1.07 -5.03 1.80
C MET A 1 -0.27 -4.33 2.07
N LEU A 2 -1.42 -4.90 1.68
CA LEU A 2 -2.74 -4.22 1.80
C LEU A 2 -3.06 -3.73 3.22
N GLN A 3 -2.79 -4.53 4.26
CA GLN A 3 -2.97 -4.13 5.65
C GLN A 3 -2.12 -2.90 6.01
N PHE A 4 -0.90 -2.82 5.49
CA PHE A 4 0.00 -1.70 5.74
C PHE A 4 -0.47 -0.42 5.04
N LEU A 5 -1.02 -0.52 3.83
CA LEU A 5 -1.67 0.59 3.16
C LEU A 5 -2.92 1.08 3.92
N PHE A 6 -3.66 0.17 4.54
CA PHE A 6 -4.77 0.54 5.41
C PHE A 6 -4.30 1.44 6.58
N PHE A 7 -3.21 1.10 7.25
CA PHE A 7 -2.66 1.95 8.31
C PHE A 7 -2.20 3.32 7.80
N CYS A 8 -1.64 3.39 6.59
CA CYS A 8 -1.32 4.67 5.96
C CYS A 8 -2.59 5.51 5.74
N LEU A 9 -3.67 4.91 5.27
CA LEU A 9 -4.93 5.58 5.03
C LEU A 9 -5.55 6.12 6.33
N THR A 10 -5.65 5.27 7.35
CA THR A 10 -6.28 5.64 8.63
C THR A 10 -5.53 6.77 9.31
N PHE A 11 -4.20 6.76 9.25
CA PHE A 11 -3.39 7.85 9.78
C PHE A 11 -3.56 9.16 8.99
N ALA A 12 -3.43 9.08 7.66
CA ALA A 12 -3.45 10.27 6.80
C ALA A 12 -4.82 10.99 6.79
N LEU A 13 -5.91 10.26 6.97
CA LEU A 13 -7.27 10.80 6.93
C LEU A 13 -7.94 10.99 8.29
N ALA A 14 -7.28 10.59 9.38
CA ALA A 14 -7.71 10.77 10.78
C ALA A 14 -9.20 10.42 10.99
N LYS A 15 -9.63 9.15 10.76
CA LYS A 15 -11.05 8.87 10.60
C LYS A 15 -11.65 7.66 11.29
N ASP A 16 -12.99 7.66 11.18
CA ASP A 16 -13.96 6.75 11.78
C ASP A 16 -13.52 5.29 11.65
N GLU A 17 -13.37 4.65 12.80
CA GLU A 17 -12.97 3.24 12.89
C GLU A 17 -13.98 2.29 12.26
N ASN A 18 -15.20 2.76 11.99
CA ASN A 18 -16.28 1.99 11.38
C ASN A 18 -16.44 2.24 9.87
N ALA A 19 -15.67 3.15 9.28
CA ALA A 19 -15.73 3.43 7.85
C ALA A 19 -15.23 2.27 7.00
N LEU A 20 -15.95 2.01 5.89
CA LEU A 20 -15.48 1.06 4.88
C LEU A 20 -14.44 1.74 3.98
N ASN A 21 -13.23 1.21 4.03
CA ASN A 21 -12.06 1.75 3.36
C ASN A 21 -11.62 0.86 2.20
N LEU A 22 -11.41 1.45 1.03
CA LEU A 22 -10.90 0.77 -0.14
C LEU A 22 -9.39 0.96 -0.25
N ILE A 23 -8.66 -0.15 -0.36
CA ILE A 23 -7.20 -0.16 -0.51
C ILE A 23 -6.88 -0.72 -1.88
N ILE A 24 -6.15 0.03 -2.69
CA ILE A 24 -5.77 -0.35 -4.06
C ILE A 24 -4.25 -0.31 -4.16
N ASP A 25 -3.65 -1.46 -4.41
CA ASP A 25 -2.21 -1.63 -4.63
C ASP A 25 -1.96 -2.11 -6.06
N ILE A 26 -1.40 -1.23 -6.90
CA ILE A 26 -1.18 -1.50 -8.33
C ILE A 26 0.31 -1.73 -8.56
N GLY A 27 0.68 -2.99 -8.65
CA GLY A 27 2.04 -3.43 -8.90
C GLY A 27 2.35 -3.64 -10.40
N ASN A 28 3.57 -4.10 -10.68
CA ASN A 28 4.06 -4.32 -12.05
C ASN A 28 3.27 -5.36 -12.85
N THR A 29 2.65 -6.32 -12.20
CA THR A 29 1.98 -7.46 -12.86
C THR A 29 0.48 -7.47 -12.60
N MET A 30 0.10 -7.24 -11.37
CA MET A 30 -1.28 -7.36 -10.89
C MET A 30 -1.64 -6.17 -10.01
N ALA A 31 -2.93 -5.89 -9.92
CA ALA A 31 -3.51 -5.01 -8.92
C ALA A 31 -4.20 -5.83 -7.83
N LYS A 32 -4.07 -5.41 -6.59
CA LYS A 32 -4.80 -5.95 -5.46
C LYS A 32 -5.75 -4.90 -4.92
N VAL A 33 -7.00 -5.26 -4.79
CA VAL A 33 -8.05 -4.39 -4.27
C VAL A 33 -8.63 -5.04 -3.02
N ALA A 34 -8.59 -4.36 -1.90
CA ALA A 34 -9.11 -4.87 -0.64
C ALA A 34 -10.05 -3.88 0.02
N LEU A 35 -11.06 -4.40 0.69
CA LEU A 35 -12.00 -3.66 1.49
C LEU A 35 -11.74 -3.93 2.97
N PHE A 36 -11.64 -2.88 3.75
CA PHE A 36 -11.45 -2.94 5.19
C PHE A 36 -12.62 -2.28 5.93
N ASN A 37 -13.05 -2.91 7.02
CA ASN A 37 -13.96 -2.34 8.01
C ASN A 37 -13.20 -2.25 9.34
N GLY A 38 -12.91 -1.04 9.79
CA GLY A 38 -11.94 -0.91 10.87
C GLY A 38 -10.61 -1.57 10.50
N GLY A 39 -10.00 -2.32 11.40
CA GLY A 39 -8.76 -3.07 11.13
C GLY A 39 -8.94 -4.40 10.40
N GLU A 40 -10.17 -4.82 10.11
CA GLU A 40 -10.48 -6.14 9.54
C GLU A 40 -10.64 -6.10 8.03
N MET A 41 -9.96 -7.01 7.33
CA MET A 41 -10.09 -7.18 5.89
C MET A 41 -11.38 -7.96 5.57
N VAL A 42 -12.33 -7.28 4.92
CA VAL A 42 -13.65 -7.82 4.58
C VAL A 42 -13.61 -8.62 3.28
N GLU A 43 -12.93 -8.10 2.29
CA GLU A 43 -12.83 -8.72 0.96
C GLU A 43 -11.51 -8.33 0.30
N VAL A 44 -10.92 -9.24 -0.49
CA VAL A 44 -9.73 -8.96 -1.29
C VAL A 44 -9.88 -9.59 -2.67
N LEU A 45 -9.57 -8.82 -3.70
CA LEU A 45 -9.59 -9.24 -5.10
C LEU A 45 -8.22 -8.98 -5.73
N THR A 46 -7.87 -9.81 -6.68
CA THR A 46 -6.67 -9.63 -7.49
C THR A 46 -7.08 -9.52 -8.94
N GLU A 47 -6.67 -8.43 -9.59
CA GLU A 47 -7.02 -8.09 -10.96
C GLU A 47 -5.79 -7.83 -11.83
N SER A 48 -6.00 -7.71 -13.11
CA SER A 48 -4.98 -7.17 -14.01
C SER A 48 -4.68 -5.72 -13.64
N ASN A 49 -3.42 -5.31 -13.74
CA ASN A 49 -3.05 -3.90 -13.59
C ASN A 49 -3.44 -3.02 -14.80
N GLN A 50 -4.13 -3.59 -15.80
CA GLN A 50 -4.62 -2.88 -17.00
C GLN A 50 -6.09 -2.49 -16.89
N SER A 51 -6.85 -3.06 -15.94
CA SER A 51 -8.25 -2.71 -15.68
C SER A 51 -8.62 -3.04 -14.23
N LEU A 52 -9.54 -2.28 -13.66
CA LEU A 52 -10.04 -2.47 -12.29
C LEU A 52 -11.56 -2.70 -12.33
N ASP A 53 -11.99 -3.69 -13.11
CA ASP A 53 -13.40 -3.97 -13.37
C ASP A 53 -14.17 -4.35 -12.09
N CYS A 54 -13.48 -4.89 -11.07
CA CYS A 54 -14.05 -5.20 -9.76
C CYS A 54 -14.56 -3.99 -8.99
N LEU A 55 -14.04 -2.77 -9.24
CA LEU A 55 -14.39 -1.59 -8.46
C LEU A 55 -15.89 -1.27 -8.49
N LYS A 56 -16.51 -1.41 -9.67
CA LYS A 56 -17.95 -1.17 -9.82
C LYS A 56 -18.78 -2.14 -8.99
N ALA A 57 -18.41 -3.42 -8.99
CA ALA A 57 -19.09 -4.46 -8.22
C ALA A 57 -18.93 -4.23 -6.72
N LEU A 58 -17.71 -3.89 -6.26
CA LEU A 58 -17.43 -3.59 -4.86
C LEU A 58 -18.22 -2.36 -4.38
N CYS A 59 -18.19 -1.26 -5.13
CA CYS A 59 -18.91 -0.04 -4.76
C CYS A 59 -20.45 -0.19 -4.82
N SER A 60 -20.96 -1.13 -5.62
CA SER A 60 -22.38 -1.47 -5.64
C SER A 60 -22.80 -2.33 -4.45
N LYS A 61 -21.88 -3.17 -3.96
CA LYS A 61 -22.11 -4.11 -2.86
C LYS A 61 -21.91 -3.46 -1.48
N TYR A 62 -20.97 -2.53 -1.39
CA TYR A 62 -20.53 -1.95 -0.13
C TYR A 62 -20.57 -0.43 -0.14
N PRO A 63 -21.02 0.23 0.95
CA PRO A 63 -21.00 1.68 1.09
C PRO A 63 -19.57 2.17 1.43
N VAL A 64 -18.69 2.13 0.42
CA VAL A 64 -17.31 2.61 0.57
C VAL A 64 -17.30 4.13 0.72
N GLU A 65 -16.55 4.65 1.70
CA GLU A 65 -16.54 6.08 2.02
C GLU A 65 -15.25 6.78 1.58
N GLN A 66 -14.16 6.04 1.48
CA GLN A 66 -12.85 6.57 1.10
C GLN A 66 -11.91 5.45 0.66
N GLY A 67 -10.81 5.81 0.00
CA GLY A 67 -9.82 4.84 -0.39
C GLY A 67 -8.41 5.41 -0.49
N ILE A 68 -7.43 4.50 -0.61
CA ILE A 68 -6.04 4.82 -0.91
C ILE A 68 -5.56 4.03 -2.11
N VAL A 69 -4.80 4.70 -2.96
CA VAL A 69 -4.13 4.09 -4.11
C VAL A 69 -2.63 4.20 -3.92
N ALA A 70 -1.95 3.05 -4.00
CA ALA A 70 -0.51 2.98 -4.14
C ALA A 70 -0.17 2.36 -5.51
N THR A 71 0.80 2.92 -6.19
CA THR A 71 1.28 2.38 -7.47
C THR A 71 2.76 2.65 -7.64
N VAL A 72 3.44 1.70 -8.29
CA VAL A 72 4.86 1.79 -8.67
C VAL A 72 5.04 1.88 -10.19
N ILE A 73 3.93 1.96 -10.93
CA ILE A 73 3.92 2.02 -12.41
C ILE A 73 3.14 3.22 -12.92
N ALA A 74 3.39 3.60 -14.16
CA ALA A 74 2.50 4.50 -14.89
C ALA A 74 1.19 3.77 -15.22
N LEU A 75 0.06 4.39 -14.89
CA LEU A 75 -1.26 3.81 -15.08
C LEU A 75 -1.78 4.07 -16.50
N SER A 76 -2.53 3.11 -17.04
CA SER A 76 -3.24 3.28 -18.30
C SER A 76 -4.40 4.28 -18.15
N GLU A 77 -4.81 4.90 -19.27
CA GLU A 77 -5.97 5.81 -19.29
C GLU A 77 -7.25 5.13 -18.77
N ARG A 78 -7.41 3.84 -19.05
CA ARG A 78 -8.53 3.04 -18.57
C ARG A 78 -8.54 2.96 -17.05
N VAL A 79 -7.43 2.58 -16.43
CA VAL A 79 -7.32 2.48 -14.97
C VAL A 79 -7.53 3.85 -14.31
N LEU A 80 -6.97 4.91 -14.89
CA LEU A 80 -7.22 6.28 -14.41
C LEU A 80 -8.70 6.65 -14.47
N ALA A 81 -9.39 6.26 -15.55
CA ALA A 81 -10.83 6.50 -15.68
C ALA A 81 -11.65 5.69 -14.68
N ASP A 82 -11.27 4.41 -14.44
CA ASP A 82 -11.93 3.56 -13.43
C ASP A 82 -11.80 4.15 -12.03
N LEU A 83 -10.61 4.66 -11.67
CA LEU A 83 -10.36 5.30 -10.38
C LEU A 83 -11.07 6.66 -10.24
N ALA A 84 -11.10 7.46 -11.32
CA ALA A 84 -11.79 8.75 -11.33
C ALA A 84 -13.32 8.64 -11.27
N ALA A 85 -13.87 7.49 -11.63
CA ALA A 85 -15.31 7.21 -11.58
C ALA A 85 -15.81 6.83 -10.17
N LEU A 86 -14.92 6.66 -9.19
CA LEU A 86 -15.31 6.31 -7.83
C LEU A 86 -16.03 7.49 -7.15
N PRO A 87 -17.13 7.24 -6.43
CA PRO A 87 -17.98 8.29 -5.85
C PRO A 87 -17.48 8.84 -4.51
N PHE A 88 -16.25 8.53 -4.12
CA PHE A 88 -15.64 8.92 -2.85
C PHE A 88 -14.18 9.38 -3.06
N PRO A 89 -13.59 10.09 -2.10
CA PRO A 89 -12.22 10.58 -2.22
C PRO A 89 -11.20 9.45 -2.20
N LEU A 90 -10.19 9.56 -3.08
CA LEU A 90 -9.02 8.70 -3.10
C LEU A 90 -7.78 9.47 -2.64
N LEU A 91 -7.09 8.93 -1.64
CA LEU A 91 -5.75 9.36 -1.28
C LEU A 91 -4.74 8.66 -2.20
N TRP A 92 -3.96 9.44 -2.92
CA TRP A 92 -2.81 8.91 -3.67
C TRP A 92 -1.59 8.91 -2.78
N LEU A 93 -1.11 7.72 -2.43
CA LEU A 93 0.09 7.58 -1.61
C LEU A 93 1.30 8.11 -2.37
N ASN A 94 1.99 9.07 -1.79
CA ASN A 94 3.20 9.67 -2.33
C ASN A 94 4.14 10.11 -1.20
N HIS A 95 5.33 10.61 -1.55
CA HIS A 95 6.35 11.02 -0.58
C HIS A 95 5.93 12.20 0.33
N GLN A 96 4.87 12.93 -0.02
CA GLN A 96 4.32 14.04 0.77
C GLN A 96 3.15 13.59 1.67
N THR A 97 2.66 12.36 1.49
CA THR A 97 1.58 11.83 2.33
C THR A 97 2.04 11.77 3.78
N PRO A 98 1.33 12.42 4.73
CA PRO A 98 1.65 12.32 6.14
C PRO A 98 1.55 10.87 6.61
N LEU A 99 2.59 10.39 7.28
CA LEU A 99 2.65 9.02 7.79
C LEU A 99 3.10 9.01 9.26
N PRO A 100 2.72 7.99 10.04
CA PRO A 100 3.05 7.89 11.47
C PRO A 100 4.50 7.48 11.74
N VAL A 101 5.39 7.71 10.79
CA VAL A 101 6.82 7.40 10.88
C VAL A 101 7.65 8.57 10.39
N VAL A 102 8.81 8.78 10.97
CA VAL A 102 9.79 9.77 10.50
C VAL A 102 10.64 9.12 9.42
N ASN A 103 10.50 9.59 8.18
CA ASN A 103 11.29 9.07 7.06
C ASN A 103 12.70 9.70 7.05
N LEU A 104 13.73 8.90 7.33
CA LEU A 104 15.14 9.28 7.27
C LEU A 104 15.84 8.75 5.99
N TYR A 105 15.09 8.24 5.03
CA TYR A 105 15.65 7.80 3.76
C TYR A 105 16.22 8.99 2.98
N GLU A 106 17.45 8.86 2.45
CA GLU A 106 18.17 9.97 1.84
C GLU A 106 17.49 10.59 0.62
N THR A 107 16.74 9.77 -0.15
CA THR A 107 16.04 10.18 -1.37
C THR A 107 14.57 9.78 -1.31
N PRO A 108 13.74 10.45 -0.48
CA PRO A 108 12.35 10.05 -0.23
C PRO A 108 11.50 10.00 -1.52
N GLU A 109 11.83 10.81 -2.53
CA GLU A 109 11.11 10.87 -3.81
C GLU A 109 11.28 9.58 -4.65
N THR A 110 12.35 8.84 -4.41
CA THR A 110 12.66 7.60 -5.14
C THR A 110 12.28 6.34 -4.37
N LEU A 111 11.84 6.50 -3.12
CA LEU A 111 11.44 5.39 -2.28
C LEU A 111 10.13 4.78 -2.78
N GLY A 112 10.13 3.46 -2.99
CA GLY A 112 8.91 2.73 -3.33
C GLY A 112 7.85 2.85 -2.22
N TYR A 113 6.63 3.16 -2.59
CA TYR A 113 5.54 3.33 -1.62
C TYR A 113 5.16 2.03 -0.91
N ASP A 114 5.39 0.88 -1.54
CA ASP A 114 5.29 -0.45 -0.95
C ASP A 114 6.23 -0.62 0.25
N ARG A 115 7.46 -0.14 0.13
CA ARG A 115 8.47 -0.17 1.18
C ARG A 115 8.08 0.73 2.36
N MET A 116 7.60 1.93 2.06
CA MET A 116 7.10 2.86 3.08
C MET A 116 5.87 2.28 3.81
N ALA A 117 4.92 1.70 3.07
CA ALA A 117 3.75 1.06 3.65
C ALA A 117 4.13 -0.10 4.58
N ALA A 118 5.15 -0.90 4.20
CA ALA A 118 5.67 -1.97 5.05
C ALA A 118 6.26 -1.44 6.37
N ALA A 119 7.01 -0.33 6.32
CA ALA A 119 7.56 0.31 7.52
C ALA A 119 6.47 0.87 8.44
N VAL A 120 5.45 1.54 7.88
CA VAL A 120 4.29 2.03 8.63
C VAL A 120 3.56 0.89 9.33
N GLY A 121 3.27 -0.19 8.61
CA GLY A 121 2.57 -1.34 9.17
C GLY A 121 3.37 -2.05 10.25
N ALA A 122 4.69 -2.13 10.10
CA ALA A 122 5.56 -2.69 11.12
C ALA A 122 5.58 -1.83 12.40
N ASN A 123 5.66 -0.51 12.26
CA ASN A 123 5.60 0.41 13.38
C ASN A 123 4.27 0.33 14.14
N GLU A 124 3.16 0.15 13.43
CA GLU A 124 1.83 0.00 14.03
C GLU A 124 1.68 -1.33 14.78
N GLN A 125 2.16 -2.43 14.20
CA GLN A 125 2.06 -3.75 14.81
C GLN A 125 3.04 -3.97 15.96
N PHE A 126 4.19 -3.31 15.93
CA PHE A 126 5.26 -3.47 16.91
C PHE A 126 5.76 -2.11 17.42
N PRO A 127 4.88 -1.29 18.03
CA PRO A 127 5.26 0.05 18.46
C PRO A 127 6.39 0.03 19.49
N HIS A 128 7.27 1.03 19.40
CA HIS A 128 8.41 1.21 20.31
C HIS A 128 9.43 0.05 20.27
N ARG A 129 9.57 -0.62 19.12
CA ARG A 129 10.57 -1.68 18.90
C ARG A 129 11.39 -1.40 17.65
N ASP A 130 12.62 -1.89 17.66
CA ASP A 130 13.44 -1.99 16.46
C ASP A 130 12.93 -3.17 15.63
N VAL A 131 12.52 -2.92 14.39
CA VAL A 131 11.90 -3.93 13.51
C VAL A 131 12.61 -3.97 12.17
N LEU A 132 12.96 -5.17 11.73
CA LEU A 132 13.36 -5.46 10.37
C LEU A 132 12.20 -6.15 9.65
N VAL A 133 11.66 -5.49 8.63
CA VAL A 133 10.64 -6.07 7.75
C VAL A 133 11.33 -6.73 6.56
N ILE A 134 10.93 -7.95 6.25
CA ILE A 134 11.37 -8.68 5.06
C ILE A 134 10.13 -9.02 4.23
N ASP A 135 10.01 -8.40 3.06
CA ASP A 135 8.94 -8.74 2.10
C ASP A 135 9.55 -9.54 0.95
N ALA A 136 9.16 -10.82 0.84
CA ALA A 136 9.69 -11.76 -0.11
C ALA A 136 8.70 -12.01 -1.25
N GLY A 137 8.86 -11.26 -2.33
CA GLY A 137 8.06 -11.33 -3.55
C GLY A 137 8.91 -11.51 -4.82
N THR A 138 8.54 -10.79 -5.86
CA THR A 138 9.34 -10.69 -7.10
C THR A 138 10.76 -10.20 -6.80
N CYS A 139 10.87 -9.17 -5.96
CA CYS A 139 12.10 -8.80 -5.26
C CYS A 139 11.96 -9.19 -3.79
N ILE A 140 13.07 -9.21 -3.06
CA ILE A 140 13.07 -9.26 -1.60
C ILE A 140 13.51 -7.88 -1.13
N THR A 141 12.64 -7.21 -0.37
CA THR A 141 12.96 -5.94 0.27
C THR A 141 13.23 -6.14 1.76
N TYR A 142 14.07 -5.29 2.30
CA TYR A 142 14.46 -5.27 3.71
C TYR A 142 14.29 -3.85 4.19
N GLU A 143 13.49 -3.63 5.22
CA GLU A 143 13.18 -2.29 5.73
C GLU A 143 13.42 -2.23 7.23
N PHE A 144 14.20 -1.26 7.67
CA PHE A 144 14.48 -1.07 9.09
C PHE A 144 13.78 0.17 9.64
N ILE A 145 13.04 -0.04 10.72
CA ILE A 145 12.43 1.02 11.51
C ILE A 145 12.86 0.84 12.97
N ASP A 146 13.26 1.93 13.61
CA ASP A 146 13.71 1.87 14.99
C ASP A 146 12.56 2.09 16.01
N SER A 147 12.86 1.88 17.27
CA SER A 147 11.92 1.99 18.39
C SER A 147 11.36 3.40 18.62
N LYS A 148 11.88 4.40 17.91
CA LYS A 148 11.38 5.79 17.92
C LYS A 148 10.45 6.07 16.75
N GLY A 149 10.15 5.08 15.91
CA GLY A 149 9.36 5.25 14.70
C GLY A 149 10.12 5.96 13.57
N GLN A 150 11.46 5.82 13.54
CA GLN A 150 12.31 6.39 12.49
C GLN A 150 12.62 5.31 11.46
N TYR A 151 12.20 5.53 10.22
CA TYR A 151 12.50 4.65 9.09
C TYR A 151 13.85 5.02 8.49
N HIS A 152 14.79 4.10 8.57
CA HIS A 152 16.17 4.28 8.11
C HIS A 152 16.41 3.80 6.68
N GLY A 153 15.40 3.23 6.04
CA GLY A 153 15.56 2.59 4.73
C GLY A 153 15.90 1.12 4.86
N GLY A 154 16.53 0.59 3.82
CA GLY A 154 16.86 -0.81 3.76
C GLY A 154 17.53 -1.20 2.45
N ASN A 155 17.26 -2.43 1.99
CA ASN A 155 17.89 -2.98 0.81
C ASN A 155 16.86 -3.69 -0.09
N ILE A 156 17.23 -3.88 -1.36
CA ILE A 156 16.45 -4.67 -2.31
C ILE A 156 17.38 -5.71 -2.93
N SER A 157 16.91 -6.95 -2.98
CA SER A 157 17.60 -8.03 -3.66
C SER A 157 16.67 -8.77 -4.62
N PRO A 158 17.19 -9.47 -5.64
CA PRO A 158 16.37 -10.29 -6.51
C PRO A 158 15.62 -11.37 -5.73
N GLY A 159 14.33 -11.54 -6.00
CA GLY A 159 13.52 -12.63 -5.47
C GLY A 159 13.96 -13.99 -6.04
N MET A 160 13.44 -15.07 -5.45
CA MET A 160 13.87 -16.44 -5.76
C MET A 160 13.70 -16.77 -7.24
N GLN A 161 12.56 -16.43 -7.83
CA GLN A 161 12.31 -16.71 -9.25
C GLN A 161 13.20 -15.88 -10.20
N MET A 162 13.55 -14.65 -9.81
CA MET A 162 14.48 -13.84 -10.60
C MET A 162 15.88 -14.46 -10.61
N ARG A 163 16.31 -15.01 -9.47
CA ARG A 163 17.61 -15.70 -9.35
C ARG A 163 17.67 -16.96 -10.22
N PHE A 164 16.58 -17.76 -10.22
CA PHE A 164 16.50 -18.95 -11.08
C PHE A 164 16.48 -18.62 -12.57
N LYS A 165 15.85 -17.50 -12.96
CA LYS A 165 15.85 -17.07 -14.37
C LYS A 165 17.17 -16.50 -14.84
N ALA A 166 18.07 -16.14 -13.93
CA ALA A 166 19.39 -15.62 -14.22
C ALA A 166 20.46 -16.74 -14.39
N LEU A 167 20.12 -17.98 -14.09
CA LEU A 167 20.92 -19.19 -14.33
C LEU A 167 20.59 -19.80 -15.69
#